data_7421307eb139f8be08d186eb5f9acf8f
#
_entry.id   7421307eb139f8be08d186eb5f9acf8f
#
_cell.length_a   1.000
_cell.length_b   1.000
_cell.length_c   1.000
_cell.angle_alpha   90.00
_cell.angle_beta   90.00
_cell.angle_gamma   90.00
#
_symmetry.space_group_name_H-M   'P 1'
#
loop_
_entity.id
_entity.type
_entity.pdbx_description
1 polymer ?
#
loop_
_entity_poly.entity_id
_entity_poly.type
_entity_poly.pdbx_seq_one_letter_code
_entity_poly.pdbx_strand_id
1 'polypeptide(L)'
;HEGDFDGAVSQATGTARVDDPYAYTGTWSHRWTDADGDGYAEQLQLVWKADGTPISSIDPELVGELAFNSLWSSASNAAALGGNVLSRLNVFRLADKHARDLWGMGLGDFARQRSRGGADGYDYSGGGYSVGADSGFGHDNGIWGIAFGQLYGHAKSRGFQGRNTQDTRMGSLYWGRLMEESRRARWTFKGSLTWAETRNNMTSRLSGAPASTGKWNNETWLAQAEVSRTADYAGGWRLTPFLRVEFTHGRQDAFREQGGYGRDFGGAALKRLSIPVGLEIGRTDEWKGRPWAQSLRVSYVGDVLRDVPEATVYSPYSDMGWRGRAVSPERHGFRAEYNTSLQCNERWSVYGGYSLEARGNSLYHRVNAGVARSF
;
A
#
# COMPACT_ATOMS: atom_id res chain seq x y z
N HIS A 1 2.66 64.80 -7.56
CA HIS A 1 2.83 63.84 -8.65
C HIS A 1 2.22 62.44 -8.33
N GLU A 2 1.63 62.27 -7.13
CA GLU A 2 0.99 61.04 -6.69
C GLU A 2 -0.43 60.86 -7.26
N GLY A 3 -1.11 61.98 -7.62
CA GLY A 3 -2.45 61.92 -8.23
C GLY A 3 -2.48 61.40 -9.67
N ASP A 4 -1.39 61.37 -10.39
CA ASP A 4 -1.31 60.86 -11.76
C ASP A 4 -1.22 59.31 -11.83
N PHE A 5 -0.87 58.68 -10.72
CA PHE A 5 -0.74 57.22 -10.65
C PHE A 5 -2.13 56.55 -10.60
N ASP A 6 -3.06 57.19 -9.90
CA ASP A 6 -4.42 56.65 -9.74
C ASP A 6 -5.18 56.71 -11.08
N GLY A 7 -4.99 57.75 -11.87
CA GLY A 7 -5.57 57.89 -13.23
C GLY A 7 -5.00 56.88 -14.23
N ALA A 8 -3.72 56.59 -14.15
CA ALA A 8 -3.05 55.63 -15.05
C ALA A 8 -3.41 54.19 -14.75
N VAL A 9 -3.62 53.83 -13.47
CA VAL A 9 -4.04 52.48 -13.05
C VAL A 9 -5.49 52.22 -13.30
N SER A 10 -6.36 53.24 -13.15
CA SER A 10 -7.79 53.10 -13.48
C SER A 10 -8.05 52.89 -14.99
N GLN A 11 -7.12 53.34 -15.84
CA GLN A 11 -7.18 53.08 -17.30
C GLN A 11 -6.59 51.70 -17.68
N ALA A 12 -5.84 51.05 -16.79
CA ALA A 12 -5.34 49.72 -16.97
C ALA A 12 -6.23 48.60 -16.37
N THR A 13 -7.48 48.92 -16.03
CA THR A 13 -8.45 47.97 -15.49
C THR A 13 -8.85 46.94 -16.53
N GLY A 14 -8.10 45.85 -16.60
CA GLY A 14 -8.49 44.62 -17.25
C GLY A 14 -9.00 43.65 -16.19
N THR A 15 -10.23 43.21 -16.29
CA THR A 15 -10.69 42.02 -15.54
C THR A 15 -10.26 40.81 -16.32
N ALA A 16 -9.28 40.02 -15.79
CA ALA A 16 -8.96 38.72 -16.35
C ALA A 16 -9.90 37.69 -15.71
N ARG A 17 -10.70 37.01 -16.51
CA ARG A 17 -11.38 35.81 -16.04
C ARG A 17 -10.37 34.70 -15.96
N VAL A 18 -10.15 34.18 -14.79
CA VAL A 18 -9.24 33.08 -14.53
C VAL A 18 -10.04 31.99 -13.81
N ASP A 19 -9.89 30.77 -14.23
CA ASP A 19 -10.44 29.64 -13.49
C ASP A 19 -9.67 29.53 -12.16
N ASP A 20 -10.41 29.55 -11.03
CA ASP A 20 -9.82 29.31 -9.74
C ASP A 20 -9.39 27.83 -9.68
N PRO A 21 -8.10 27.51 -9.57
CA PRO A 21 -7.64 26.14 -9.49
C PRO A 21 -8.23 25.38 -8.29
N TYR A 22 -8.92 26.08 -7.38
CA TYR A 22 -9.44 25.54 -6.14
C TYR A 22 -10.95 25.28 -6.10
N ALA A 23 -11.73 25.47 -7.12
CA ALA A 23 -13.08 24.98 -7.32
C ALA A 23 -14.11 25.96 -7.95
N TYR A 24 -13.79 27.23 -8.19
CA TYR A 24 -14.75 28.18 -8.76
C TYR A 24 -14.12 29.01 -9.88
N THR A 25 -14.93 29.33 -10.87
CA THR A 25 -14.59 30.41 -11.81
C THR A 25 -14.79 31.76 -11.14
N GLY A 26 -14.04 32.76 -11.54
CA GLY A 26 -14.14 34.09 -10.94
C GLY A 26 -13.35 35.13 -11.71
N THR A 27 -13.25 36.29 -11.09
CA THR A 27 -12.59 37.44 -11.69
C THR A 27 -11.61 38.07 -10.75
N TRP A 28 -10.38 38.27 -11.19
CA TRP A 28 -9.43 39.11 -10.51
C TRP A 28 -9.72 40.56 -10.81
N SER A 29 -9.78 41.36 -9.76
CA SER A 29 -9.80 42.81 -9.82
C SER A 29 -8.69 43.38 -8.94
N HIS A 30 -8.36 44.61 -9.18
CA HIS A 30 -7.44 45.32 -8.31
C HIS A 30 -8.12 46.59 -7.79
N ARG A 31 -7.71 47.02 -6.64
CA ARG A 31 -8.07 48.32 -6.06
C ARG A 31 -6.88 48.91 -5.35
N TRP A 32 -6.81 50.22 -5.39
CA TRP A 32 -5.91 50.95 -4.55
C TRP A 32 -6.56 51.27 -3.21
N THR A 33 -5.86 51.14 -2.13
CA THR A 33 -6.34 51.47 -0.79
C THR A 33 -5.37 52.39 -0.10
N ASP A 34 -5.94 53.35 0.60
CA ASP A 34 -5.23 54.22 1.51
C ASP A 34 -5.06 53.47 2.82
N ALA A 35 -3.84 53.07 3.16
CA ALA A 35 -3.56 52.19 4.30
C ALA A 35 -3.33 52.99 5.60
N ASP A 36 -2.92 54.25 5.49
CA ASP A 36 -2.62 55.10 6.66
C ASP A 36 -3.64 56.23 6.87
N GLY A 37 -4.57 56.40 5.93
CA GLY A 37 -5.68 57.36 6.06
C GLY A 37 -5.30 58.80 5.72
N ASP A 38 -4.21 59.02 4.97
CA ASP A 38 -3.73 60.33 4.61
C ASP A 38 -4.40 60.93 3.36
N GLY A 39 -5.27 60.15 2.74
CA GLY A 39 -6.05 60.54 1.54
C GLY A 39 -5.40 60.13 0.22
N TYR A 40 -4.26 59.47 0.27
CA TYR A 40 -3.59 58.95 -0.92
C TYR A 40 -3.59 57.41 -0.91
N ALA A 41 -3.79 56.77 -2.05
CA ALA A 41 -3.85 55.33 -2.16
C ALA A 41 -2.46 54.80 -2.56
N GLU A 42 -1.75 54.21 -1.63
CA GLU A 42 -0.38 53.69 -1.80
C GLU A 42 -0.31 52.16 -1.85
N GLN A 43 -1.42 51.48 -1.48
CA GLN A 43 -1.42 50.02 -1.45
C GLN A 43 -2.29 49.43 -2.54
N LEU A 44 -1.67 48.63 -3.43
CA LEU A 44 -2.37 47.83 -4.45
C LEU A 44 -2.87 46.54 -3.82
N GLN A 45 -4.20 46.37 -3.78
CA GLN A 45 -4.84 45.15 -3.35
C GLN A 45 -5.39 44.36 -4.56
N LEU A 46 -4.95 43.14 -4.76
CA LEU A 46 -5.56 42.21 -5.70
C LEU A 46 -6.70 41.47 -5.01
N VAL A 47 -7.89 41.54 -5.61
CA VAL A 47 -9.11 40.96 -5.03
C VAL A 47 -9.64 39.89 -5.98
N TRP A 48 -9.69 38.66 -5.51
CA TRP A 48 -10.39 37.59 -6.19
C TRP A 48 -11.88 37.61 -5.81
N LYS A 49 -12.74 37.56 -6.79
CA LYS A 49 -14.19 37.42 -6.60
C LYS A 49 -14.68 36.20 -7.38
N ALA A 50 -15.05 35.14 -6.67
CA ALA A 50 -15.70 33.99 -7.26
C ALA A 50 -17.06 34.40 -7.87
N ASP A 51 -17.41 33.89 -9.03
CA ASP A 51 -18.71 34.13 -9.68
C ASP A 51 -19.80 33.13 -9.24
N GLY A 52 -19.45 32.22 -8.32
CA GLY A 52 -20.39 31.22 -7.78
C GLY A 52 -20.54 29.98 -8.67
N THR A 53 -19.85 29.90 -9.80
CA THR A 53 -19.91 28.73 -10.69
C THR A 53 -18.85 27.71 -10.25
N PRO A 54 -19.24 26.54 -9.71
CA PRO A 54 -18.27 25.50 -9.38
C PRO A 54 -17.55 25.02 -10.63
N ILE A 55 -16.25 24.83 -10.53
CA ILE A 55 -15.51 24.13 -11.58
C ILE A 55 -15.94 22.67 -11.55
N SER A 56 -16.41 22.15 -12.68
CA SER A 56 -16.95 20.78 -12.79
C SER A 56 -15.87 19.69 -12.61
N SER A 57 -14.60 20.04 -12.69
CA SER A 57 -13.47 19.16 -12.46
C SER A 57 -12.33 19.94 -11.79
N ILE A 58 -11.92 19.49 -10.60
CA ILE A 58 -10.68 19.96 -9.97
C ILE A 58 -9.53 19.56 -10.88
N ASP A 59 -8.54 20.47 -11.05
CA ASP A 59 -7.32 20.14 -11.75
C ASP A 59 -6.75 18.81 -11.19
N PRO A 60 -6.53 17.81 -12.04
CA PRO A 60 -6.01 16.51 -11.60
C PRO A 60 -4.72 16.62 -10.75
N GLU A 61 -3.89 17.64 -10.99
CA GLU A 61 -2.67 17.88 -10.21
C GLU A 61 -2.98 18.22 -8.73
N LEU A 62 -4.16 18.78 -8.43
CA LEU A 62 -4.54 19.23 -7.08
C LEU A 62 -5.14 18.13 -6.21
N VAL A 63 -5.70 17.07 -6.80
CA VAL A 63 -6.50 16.07 -6.07
C VAL A 63 -5.72 15.35 -4.97
N GLY A 64 -4.42 15.10 -5.19
CA GLY A 64 -3.55 14.56 -4.15
C GLY A 64 -3.65 13.05 -3.95
N GLU A 65 -4.05 12.29 -4.97
CA GLU A 65 -4.25 10.83 -4.91
C GLU A 65 -3.03 10.07 -4.40
N LEU A 66 -1.81 10.56 -4.69
CA LEU A 66 -0.58 9.89 -4.27
C LEU A 66 -0.49 9.76 -2.74
N ALA A 67 -0.99 10.76 -1.99
CA ALA A 67 -1.07 10.68 -0.54
C ALA A 67 -1.99 9.54 -0.09
N PHE A 68 -3.18 9.43 -0.66
CA PHE A 68 -4.16 8.40 -0.32
C PHE A 68 -3.76 7.01 -0.85
N ASN A 69 -3.08 6.95 -2.00
CA ASN A 69 -2.51 5.72 -2.57
C ASN A 69 -1.45 5.09 -1.65
N SER A 70 -0.85 5.86 -0.73
CA SER A 70 0.10 5.36 0.26
C SER A 70 -0.49 4.29 1.19
N LEU A 71 -1.81 4.30 1.44
CA LEU A 71 -2.48 3.26 2.21
C LEU A 71 -2.53 1.92 1.46
N TRP A 72 -2.66 1.93 0.13
CA TRP A 72 -2.58 0.69 -0.66
C TRP A 72 -1.18 0.09 -0.64
N SER A 73 -0.13 0.91 -0.75
CA SER A 73 1.26 0.41 -0.66
C SER A 73 1.60 -0.06 0.75
N SER A 74 1.13 0.63 1.81
CA SER A 74 1.28 0.16 3.20
C SER A 74 0.59 -1.19 3.43
N ALA A 75 -0.63 -1.38 2.89
CA ALA A 75 -1.33 -2.65 2.94
C ALA A 75 -0.60 -3.76 2.15
N SER A 76 0.02 -3.41 1.00
CA SER A 76 0.85 -4.34 0.23
C SER A 76 2.09 -4.78 1.01
N ASN A 77 2.77 -3.84 1.68
CA ASN A 77 3.93 -4.14 2.53
C ASN A 77 3.56 -5.08 3.69
N ALA A 78 2.44 -4.82 4.39
CA ALA A 78 1.94 -5.73 5.44
C ALA A 78 1.63 -7.12 4.88
N ALA A 79 1.03 -7.20 3.67
CA ALA A 79 0.72 -8.46 3.00
C ALA A 79 2.00 -9.20 2.52
N ALA A 80 3.09 -8.49 2.22
CA ALA A 80 4.37 -9.11 1.90
C ALA A 80 4.92 -9.90 3.10
N LEU A 81 4.91 -9.33 4.32
CA LEU A 81 5.32 -10.05 5.52
C LEU A 81 4.32 -11.14 5.89
N GLY A 82 3.02 -10.81 5.99
CA GLY A 82 1.96 -11.75 6.38
C GLY A 82 1.86 -12.97 5.46
N GLY A 83 1.95 -12.77 4.13
CA GLY A 83 1.99 -13.85 3.15
C GLY A 83 3.21 -14.75 3.29
N ASN A 84 4.38 -14.15 3.55
CA ASN A 84 5.62 -14.91 3.71
C ASN A 84 5.62 -15.77 4.97
N VAL A 85 5.13 -15.28 6.11
CA VAL A 85 5.05 -16.11 7.33
C VAL A 85 4.05 -17.26 7.18
N LEU A 86 2.93 -17.05 6.45
CA LEU A 86 1.99 -18.12 6.16
C LEU A 86 2.56 -19.17 5.18
N SER A 87 3.37 -18.76 4.20
CA SER A 87 3.99 -19.70 3.26
C SER A 87 5.03 -20.60 3.92
N ARG A 88 5.69 -20.13 4.99
CA ARG A 88 6.60 -20.96 5.82
C ARG A 88 5.89 -22.10 6.54
N LEU A 89 4.61 -21.91 6.90
CA LEU A 89 3.78 -22.91 7.58
C LEU A 89 3.27 -23.97 6.58
N ASN A 90 4.19 -24.67 5.93
CA ASN A 90 3.84 -25.78 5.05
C ASN A 90 3.58 -27.08 5.83
N VAL A 91 3.01 -28.09 5.17
CA VAL A 91 2.61 -29.36 5.77
C VAL A 91 3.79 -30.08 6.46
N PHE A 92 5.00 -30.04 5.85
CA PHE A 92 6.16 -30.70 6.44
C PHE A 92 6.63 -30.00 7.70
N ARG A 93 6.65 -28.68 7.67
CA ARG A 93 7.04 -27.88 8.82
C ARG A 93 6.07 -28.05 9.99
N LEU A 94 4.77 -28.09 9.71
CA LEU A 94 3.72 -28.29 10.73
C LEU A 94 3.72 -29.71 11.32
N ALA A 95 4.23 -30.70 10.59
CA ALA A 95 4.34 -32.07 11.08
C ALA A 95 5.50 -32.27 12.09
N ASP A 96 6.46 -31.35 12.13
CA ASP A 96 7.58 -31.41 13.07
C ASP A 96 7.23 -30.73 14.40
N LYS A 97 6.86 -31.54 15.39
CA LYS A 97 6.45 -31.07 16.73
C LYS A 97 7.56 -30.38 17.53
N HIS A 98 8.81 -30.64 17.18
CA HIS A 98 10.01 -30.13 17.87
C HIS A 98 10.73 -29.05 17.05
N ALA A 99 10.12 -28.65 15.92
CA ALA A 99 10.68 -27.64 15.06
C ALA A 99 10.94 -26.33 15.83
N ARG A 100 12.18 -25.85 15.75
CA ARG A 100 12.60 -24.54 16.26
C ARG A 100 13.50 -23.91 15.22
N ASP A 101 13.04 -22.82 14.61
CA ASP A 101 13.83 -22.12 13.60
C ASP A 101 14.07 -20.67 14.00
N LEU A 102 15.27 -20.22 13.66
CA LEU A 102 15.54 -18.82 13.38
C LEU A 102 15.66 -18.64 11.87
N TRP A 103 15.04 -17.62 11.34
CA TRP A 103 15.04 -17.40 9.91
C TRP A 103 15.18 -15.93 9.55
N GLY A 104 15.70 -15.68 8.35
CA GLY A 104 15.80 -14.35 7.76
C GLY A 104 15.58 -14.41 6.26
N MET A 105 14.98 -13.34 5.71
CA MET A 105 14.74 -13.22 4.27
C MET A 105 14.84 -11.79 3.79
N GLY A 106 15.28 -11.62 2.53
CA GLY A 106 15.09 -10.41 1.75
C GLY A 106 13.69 -10.38 1.15
N LEU A 107 13.11 -9.18 1.08
CA LEU A 107 11.77 -8.90 0.54
C LEU A 107 11.85 -7.88 -0.59
N GLY A 108 11.07 -8.10 -1.66
CA GLY A 108 10.78 -7.10 -2.68
C GLY A 108 9.27 -7.01 -2.91
N ASP A 109 8.74 -5.80 -2.99
CA ASP A 109 7.33 -5.53 -3.28
C ASP A 109 7.23 -4.46 -4.37
N PHE A 110 6.53 -4.78 -5.44
CA PHE A 110 6.37 -3.91 -6.61
C PHE A 110 4.89 -3.85 -6.98
N ALA A 111 4.38 -2.66 -7.22
CA ALA A 111 3.01 -2.48 -7.65
C ALA A 111 2.93 -1.51 -8.83
N ARG A 112 2.08 -1.84 -9.77
CA ARG A 112 1.65 -0.95 -10.84
C ARG A 112 0.14 -0.80 -10.77
N GLN A 113 -0.32 0.40 -10.53
CA GLN A 113 -1.72 0.76 -10.48
C GLN A 113 -2.02 1.73 -11.60
N ARG A 114 -2.96 1.39 -12.51
CA ARG A 114 -3.42 2.29 -13.58
C ARG A 114 -4.47 3.25 -13.03
N SER A 115 -4.55 4.43 -13.63
CA SER A 115 -5.61 5.41 -13.33
C SER A 115 -7.00 4.81 -13.60
N ARG A 116 -7.96 5.20 -12.76
CA ARG A 116 -9.33 4.69 -12.84
C ARG A 116 -10.32 5.64 -12.15
N GLY A 117 -11.46 5.88 -12.80
CA GLY A 117 -12.56 6.65 -12.20
C GLY A 117 -12.17 8.07 -11.84
N GLY A 118 -11.32 8.72 -12.64
CA GLY A 118 -10.83 10.07 -12.42
C GLY A 118 -9.73 10.18 -11.36
N ALA A 119 -9.23 9.07 -10.80
CA ALA A 119 -8.11 9.07 -9.87
C ALA A 119 -6.84 8.55 -10.57
N ASP A 120 -5.72 9.22 -10.34
CA ASP A 120 -4.43 8.88 -10.93
C ASP A 120 -3.80 7.66 -10.30
N GLY A 121 -3.24 6.81 -11.16
CA GLY A 121 -2.48 5.65 -10.78
C GLY A 121 -1.09 5.99 -10.26
N TYR A 122 -0.39 4.93 -9.80
CA TYR A 122 0.98 5.04 -9.33
C TYR A 122 1.78 3.78 -9.66
N ASP A 123 3.09 3.93 -9.69
CA ASP A 123 4.05 2.84 -9.68
C ASP A 123 4.75 2.84 -8.32
N TYR A 124 4.86 1.67 -7.68
CA TYR A 124 5.53 1.47 -6.40
C TYR A 124 6.64 0.45 -6.54
N SER A 125 7.77 0.68 -5.90
CA SER A 125 8.81 -0.31 -5.72
C SER A 125 9.42 -0.21 -4.33
N GLY A 126 9.58 -1.35 -3.67
CA GLY A 126 10.16 -1.45 -2.34
C GLY A 126 11.01 -2.68 -2.18
N GLY A 127 11.99 -2.60 -1.28
CA GLY A 127 12.85 -3.69 -0.89
C GLY A 127 13.23 -3.60 0.57
N GLY A 128 13.50 -4.74 1.18
CA GLY A 128 13.81 -4.80 2.60
C GLY A 128 14.14 -6.20 3.08
N TYR A 129 13.91 -6.42 4.34
CA TYR A 129 14.20 -7.69 5.00
C TYR A 129 13.17 -8.03 6.07
N SER A 130 13.12 -9.29 6.43
CA SER A 130 12.44 -9.75 7.64
C SER A 130 13.23 -10.85 8.33
N VAL A 131 13.08 -10.93 9.64
CA VAL A 131 13.66 -11.95 10.52
C VAL A 131 12.56 -12.48 11.43
N GLY A 132 12.68 -13.74 11.85
CA GLY A 132 11.71 -14.30 12.76
C GLY A 132 12.18 -15.58 13.39
N ALA A 133 11.38 -16.02 14.36
CA ALA A 133 11.57 -17.28 15.06
C ALA A 133 10.24 -18.02 15.14
N ASP A 134 10.29 -19.33 15.04
CA ASP A 134 9.12 -20.19 15.24
C ASP A 134 9.46 -21.44 16.04
N SER A 135 8.47 -21.95 16.77
CA SER A 135 8.59 -23.13 17.63
C SER A 135 7.36 -24.01 17.53
N GLY A 136 7.58 -25.32 17.52
CA GLY A 136 6.51 -26.32 17.62
C GLY A 136 5.85 -26.29 19.00
N PHE A 137 4.61 -26.80 19.09
CA PHE A 137 3.86 -26.90 20.34
C PHE A 137 4.34 -28.04 21.28
N GLY A 138 5.23 -28.91 20.81
CA GLY A 138 5.77 -30.03 21.58
C GLY A 138 4.83 -31.23 21.68
N HIS A 139 3.53 -31.05 21.86
CA HIS A 139 2.55 -32.11 22.03
C HIS A 139 1.66 -32.31 20.79
N ASP A 140 1.37 -31.24 20.07
CA ASP A 140 0.50 -31.22 18.89
C ASP A 140 1.29 -30.88 17.61
N ASN A 141 0.77 -31.31 16.47
CA ASN A 141 1.30 -30.97 15.15
C ASN A 141 0.97 -29.51 14.83
N GLY A 142 1.77 -28.58 15.34
CA GLY A 142 1.54 -27.16 15.16
C GLY A 142 2.77 -26.33 15.52
N ILE A 143 2.78 -25.10 15.00
CA ILE A 143 3.85 -24.12 15.15
C ILE A 143 3.23 -22.77 15.44
N TRP A 144 3.90 -22.01 16.26
CA TRP A 144 3.69 -20.57 16.41
C TRP A 144 4.99 -19.82 16.19
N GLY A 145 4.92 -18.56 15.80
CA GLY A 145 6.11 -17.76 15.56
C GLY A 145 5.85 -16.29 15.57
N ILE A 146 6.93 -15.55 15.65
CA ILE A 146 6.96 -14.09 15.56
C ILE A 146 7.92 -13.66 14.46
N ALA A 147 7.63 -12.56 13.83
CA ALA A 147 8.46 -11.97 12.80
C ALA A 147 8.50 -10.46 12.89
N PHE A 148 9.63 -9.88 12.51
CA PHE A 148 9.83 -8.46 12.33
C PHE A 148 10.36 -8.19 10.93
N GLY A 149 10.03 -7.06 10.34
CA GLY A 149 10.52 -6.68 9.03
C GLY A 149 10.61 -5.18 8.87
N GLN A 150 11.43 -4.77 7.92
CA GLN A 150 11.51 -3.39 7.48
C GLN A 150 11.60 -3.35 5.95
N LEU A 151 10.86 -2.44 5.34
CA LEU A 151 10.79 -2.29 3.90
C LEU A 151 10.88 -0.81 3.54
N TYR A 152 11.81 -0.48 2.67
CA TYR A 152 12.00 0.85 2.11
C TYR A 152 11.47 0.87 0.69
N GLY A 153 10.64 1.87 0.37
CA GLY A 153 10.04 1.96 -0.93
C GLY A 153 9.80 3.37 -1.40
N HIS A 154 9.41 3.48 -2.64
CA HIS A 154 8.96 4.72 -3.21
C HIS A 154 7.80 4.49 -4.17
N ALA A 155 6.84 5.39 -4.11
CA ALA A 155 5.74 5.49 -5.06
C ALA A 155 5.92 6.73 -5.95
N LYS A 156 5.58 6.60 -7.23
CA LYS A 156 5.58 7.69 -8.19
C LYS A 156 4.20 7.81 -8.81
N SER A 157 3.64 9.01 -8.82
CA SER A 157 2.39 9.29 -9.53
C SER A 157 2.56 9.10 -11.04
N ARG A 158 1.48 8.69 -11.70
CA ARG A 158 1.43 8.55 -13.16
C ARG A 158 0.77 9.74 -13.85
N GLY A 159 0.05 10.58 -13.12
CA GLY A 159 -0.66 11.74 -13.67
C GLY A 159 0.07 13.07 -13.47
N PHE A 160 0.84 13.21 -12.39
CA PHE A 160 1.52 14.47 -12.08
C PHE A 160 2.94 14.25 -11.52
N GLN A 161 3.71 15.32 -11.35
CA GLN A 161 5.06 15.25 -10.78
C GLN A 161 5.00 15.07 -9.25
N GLY A 162 4.75 13.84 -8.80
CA GLY A 162 4.69 13.47 -7.40
C GLY A 162 5.48 12.19 -7.09
N ARG A 163 6.21 12.20 -5.98
CA ARG A 163 6.94 11.05 -5.45
C ARG A 163 6.75 10.96 -3.95
N ASN A 164 6.49 9.76 -3.44
CA ASN A 164 6.42 9.46 -2.01
C ASN A 164 7.46 8.41 -1.66
N THR A 165 8.33 8.68 -0.71
CA THR A 165 9.25 7.71 -0.12
C THR A 165 8.64 7.13 1.15
N GLN A 166 8.83 5.83 1.36
CA GLN A 166 8.20 5.08 2.44
C GLN A 166 9.23 4.28 3.22
N ASP A 167 9.18 4.35 4.54
CA ASP A 167 9.88 3.48 5.47
C ASP A 167 8.84 2.74 6.31
N THR A 168 8.68 1.43 6.06
CA THR A 168 7.68 0.57 6.70
C THR A 168 8.34 -0.38 7.68
N ARG A 169 7.94 -0.31 8.94
CA ARG A 169 8.32 -1.26 10.00
C ARG A 169 7.15 -2.19 10.27
N MET A 170 7.41 -3.47 10.42
CA MET A 170 6.38 -4.50 10.50
C MET A 170 6.67 -5.49 11.62
N GLY A 171 5.60 -5.94 12.27
CA GLY A 171 5.62 -7.06 13.20
C GLY A 171 4.51 -8.05 12.86
N SER A 172 4.77 -9.36 12.99
CA SER A 172 3.77 -10.39 12.73
C SER A 172 3.82 -11.48 13.79
N LEU A 173 2.66 -11.87 14.27
CA LEU A 173 2.42 -13.09 15.03
C LEU A 173 1.74 -14.08 14.10
N TYR A 174 2.19 -15.32 14.07
CA TYR A 174 1.63 -16.35 13.20
C TYR A 174 1.59 -17.73 13.86
N TRP A 175 0.67 -18.56 13.41
CA TRP A 175 0.50 -19.92 13.90
C TRP A 175 -0.05 -20.82 12.80
N GLY A 176 0.16 -22.11 12.95
CA GLY A 176 -0.45 -23.13 12.12
C GLY A 176 -0.60 -24.44 12.88
N ARG A 177 -1.60 -25.20 12.50
CA ARG A 177 -1.87 -26.54 13.06
C ARG A 177 -2.20 -27.52 11.94
N LEU A 178 -1.62 -28.72 12.02
CA LEU A 178 -1.88 -29.84 11.15
C LEU A 178 -2.80 -30.85 11.88
N MET A 179 -3.87 -31.27 11.21
CA MET A 179 -4.76 -32.34 11.68
C MET A 179 -4.77 -33.45 10.63
N GLU A 180 -4.38 -34.67 11.06
CA GLU A 180 -4.39 -35.82 10.18
C GLU A 180 -5.82 -36.36 10.04
N GLU A 181 -6.31 -36.52 8.80
CA GLU A 181 -7.57 -37.15 8.47
C GLU A 181 -7.35 -38.63 8.12
N SER A 182 -6.28 -38.90 7.39
CA SER A 182 -5.85 -40.26 6.99
C SER A 182 -4.36 -40.25 6.64
N ARG A 183 -3.80 -41.42 6.31
CA ARG A 183 -2.42 -41.53 5.86
C ARG A 183 -2.09 -40.69 4.60
N ARG A 184 -3.10 -40.32 3.81
CA ARG A 184 -2.94 -39.57 2.53
C ARG A 184 -3.65 -38.23 2.51
N ALA A 185 -4.34 -37.83 3.57
CA ALA A 185 -5.08 -36.58 3.64
C ALA A 185 -4.93 -35.89 4.98
N ARG A 186 -4.65 -34.59 4.95
CA ARG A 186 -4.40 -33.77 6.14
C ARG A 186 -5.08 -32.42 5.99
N TRP A 187 -5.68 -31.95 7.07
CA TRP A 187 -6.19 -30.58 7.18
C TRP A 187 -5.14 -29.68 7.80
N THR A 188 -5.01 -28.47 7.27
CA THR A 188 -4.13 -27.45 7.82
C THR A 188 -4.89 -26.18 8.08
N PHE A 189 -4.72 -25.64 9.29
CA PHE A 189 -5.24 -24.33 9.71
C PHE A 189 -4.06 -23.41 9.96
N LYS A 190 -4.10 -22.21 9.39
CA LYS A 190 -3.05 -21.21 9.55
C LYS A 190 -3.66 -19.85 9.85
N GLY A 191 -2.94 -19.05 10.61
CA GLY A 191 -3.33 -17.68 10.88
C GLY A 191 -2.13 -16.76 11.05
N SER A 192 -2.31 -15.49 10.75
CA SER A 192 -1.35 -14.45 11.06
C SER A 192 -2.04 -13.14 11.39
N LEU A 193 -1.42 -12.38 12.28
CA LEU A 193 -1.76 -10.99 12.56
C LEU A 193 -0.51 -10.16 12.33
N THR A 194 -0.55 -9.25 11.38
CA THR A 194 0.56 -8.39 11.00
C THR A 194 0.19 -6.94 11.24
N TRP A 195 1.05 -6.22 11.94
CA TRP A 195 1.00 -4.78 12.11
C TRP A 195 2.12 -4.13 11.31
N ALA A 196 1.84 -2.98 10.72
CA ALA A 196 2.81 -2.19 9.99
C ALA A 196 2.62 -0.70 10.27
N GLU A 197 3.71 0.01 10.51
CA GLU A 197 3.79 1.46 10.54
C GLU A 197 4.62 1.93 9.34
N THR A 198 4.05 2.81 8.52
CA THR A 198 4.72 3.37 7.34
C THR A 198 4.88 4.87 7.50
N ARG A 199 6.13 5.34 7.54
CA ARG A 199 6.46 6.76 7.47
C ARG A 199 6.55 7.18 6.02
N ASN A 200 5.80 8.22 5.68
CA ASN A 200 5.70 8.75 4.32
C ASN A 200 6.39 10.11 4.26
N ASN A 201 7.09 10.36 3.16
CA ASN A 201 7.68 11.65 2.83
C ASN A 201 7.43 11.90 1.34
N MET A 202 6.45 12.74 1.06
CA MET A 202 6.02 13.07 -0.30
C MET A 202 6.61 14.39 -0.74
N THR A 203 7.03 14.43 -1.99
CA THR A 203 7.32 15.67 -2.73
C THR A 203 6.37 15.73 -3.91
N SER A 204 5.65 16.82 -4.03
CA SER A 204 4.74 17.11 -5.15
C SER A 204 5.13 18.44 -5.80
N ARG A 205 4.92 18.52 -7.10
CA ARG A 205 5.11 19.76 -7.85
C ARG A 205 3.91 19.98 -8.74
N LEU A 206 3.16 21.02 -8.46
CA LEU A 206 2.09 21.49 -9.31
C LEU A 206 2.67 22.34 -10.44
N SER A 207 1.99 22.36 -11.58
CA SER A 207 2.43 23.13 -12.75
C SER A 207 2.59 24.61 -12.40
N GLY A 208 3.75 25.18 -12.73
CA GLY A 208 4.04 26.58 -12.46
C GLY A 208 4.35 26.94 -10.99
N ALA A 209 4.38 25.95 -10.06
CA ALA A 209 4.65 26.20 -8.64
C ALA A 209 5.97 25.59 -8.15
N PRO A 210 6.56 26.12 -7.07
CA PRO A 210 7.63 25.46 -6.33
C PRO A 210 7.15 24.10 -5.76
N ALA A 211 8.10 23.20 -5.47
CA ALA A 211 7.79 21.93 -4.89
C ALA A 211 7.22 22.06 -3.46
N SER A 212 6.23 21.25 -3.14
CA SER A 212 5.68 21.06 -1.80
C SER A 212 6.16 19.74 -1.21
N THR A 213 6.30 19.66 0.12
CA THR A 213 6.69 18.45 0.83
C THR A 213 5.70 18.15 1.95
N GLY A 214 5.27 16.91 2.06
CA GLY A 214 4.35 16.43 3.11
C GLY A 214 4.92 15.21 3.82
N LYS A 215 4.69 15.12 5.15
CA LYS A 215 5.10 13.97 5.97
C LYS A 215 3.93 13.50 6.81
N TRP A 216 3.71 12.19 6.86
CA TRP A 216 2.67 11.56 7.68
C TRP A 216 2.98 10.10 7.96
N ASN A 217 2.22 9.50 8.87
CA ASN A 217 2.30 8.07 9.14
C ASN A 217 1.03 7.36 8.65
N ASN A 218 1.21 6.12 8.21
CA ASN A 218 0.14 5.16 8.03
C ASN A 218 0.33 4.04 9.04
N GLU A 219 -0.75 3.62 9.68
CA GLU A 219 -0.83 2.40 10.46
C GLU A 219 -1.68 1.37 9.71
N THR A 220 -1.22 0.12 9.62
CA THR A 220 -1.93 -0.94 8.92
C THR A 220 -1.93 -2.22 9.76
N TRP A 221 -3.10 -2.82 9.90
CA TRP A 221 -3.34 -4.14 10.47
C TRP A 221 -3.81 -5.09 9.38
N LEU A 222 -3.22 -6.27 9.32
CA LEU A 222 -3.62 -7.35 8.44
C LEU A 222 -3.83 -8.61 9.27
N ALA A 223 -5.04 -9.14 9.27
CA ALA A 223 -5.36 -10.45 9.82
C ALA A 223 -5.64 -11.44 8.69
N GLN A 224 -5.02 -12.61 8.75
CA GLN A 224 -5.21 -13.67 7.77
C GLN A 224 -5.53 -14.99 8.48
N ALA A 225 -6.48 -15.73 7.91
CA ALA A 225 -6.80 -17.10 8.32
C ALA A 225 -6.97 -17.97 7.07
N GLU A 226 -6.39 -19.17 7.10
CA GLU A 226 -6.45 -20.11 5.98
C GLU A 226 -6.79 -21.50 6.48
N VAL A 227 -7.70 -22.17 5.77
CA VAL A 227 -7.94 -23.59 5.87
C VAL A 227 -7.59 -24.26 4.55
N SER A 228 -6.89 -25.39 4.62
CA SER A 228 -6.53 -26.16 3.44
C SER A 228 -6.56 -27.66 3.72
N ARG A 229 -6.77 -28.46 2.68
CA ARG A 229 -6.77 -29.91 2.73
C ARG A 229 -5.78 -30.47 1.73
N THR A 230 -4.69 -31.04 2.22
CA THR A 230 -3.65 -31.63 1.38
C THR A 230 -3.91 -33.10 1.15
N ALA A 231 -3.90 -33.53 -0.09
CA ALA A 231 -3.91 -34.92 -0.51
C ALA A 231 -2.59 -35.29 -1.17
N ASP A 232 -2.01 -36.42 -0.75
CA ASP A 232 -0.76 -36.95 -1.30
C ASP A 232 -1.04 -37.96 -2.40
N TYR A 233 -0.29 -37.85 -3.49
CA TYR A 233 -0.34 -38.70 -4.67
C TYR A 233 1.00 -39.40 -4.92
N ALA A 234 0.98 -40.38 -5.83
CA ALA A 234 2.21 -41.06 -6.24
C ALA A 234 3.24 -40.10 -6.84
N GLY A 235 4.53 -40.41 -6.69
CA GLY A 235 5.62 -39.61 -7.23
C GLY A 235 5.89 -38.29 -6.47
N GLY A 236 5.49 -38.20 -5.19
CA GLY A 236 5.74 -37.04 -4.33
C GLY A 236 4.86 -35.83 -4.64
N TRP A 237 3.84 -35.99 -5.47
CA TRP A 237 2.89 -34.92 -5.78
C TRP A 237 1.86 -34.69 -4.66
N ARG A 238 1.47 -33.45 -4.49
CA ARG A 238 0.44 -33.01 -3.56
C ARG A 238 -0.53 -32.08 -4.23
N LEU A 239 -1.79 -32.19 -3.86
CA LEU A 239 -2.86 -31.28 -4.25
C LEU A 239 -3.52 -30.71 -3.00
N THR A 240 -3.60 -29.39 -2.93
CA THR A 240 -4.06 -28.69 -1.73
C THR A 240 -5.05 -27.59 -2.10
N PRO A 241 -6.37 -27.89 -2.17
CA PRO A 241 -7.36 -26.84 -2.19
C PRO A 241 -7.32 -26.03 -0.88
N PHE A 242 -7.56 -24.73 -0.98
CA PHE A 242 -7.54 -23.83 0.16
C PHE A 242 -8.57 -22.71 0.05
N LEU A 243 -8.98 -22.23 1.20
CA LEU A 243 -9.74 -21.01 1.40
C LEU A 243 -8.97 -20.14 2.38
N ARG A 244 -8.78 -18.86 2.04
CA ARG A 244 -8.18 -17.87 2.91
C ARG A 244 -9.11 -16.68 3.10
N VAL A 245 -9.09 -16.08 4.27
CA VAL A 245 -9.73 -14.79 4.58
C VAL A 245 -8.63 -13.82 4.94
N GLU A 246 -8.63 -12.64 4.32
CA GLU A 246 -7.66 -11.57 4.53
C GLU A 246 -8.41 -10.28 4.89
N PHE A 247 -8.29 -9.82 6.13
CA PHE A 247 -8.85 -8.54 6.58
C PHE A 247 -7.75 -7.52 6.77
N THR A 248 -7.85 -6.39 6.07
CA THR A 248 -6.93 -5.27 6.17
C THR A 248 -7.65 -4.05 6.71
N HIS A 249 -7.06 -3.41 7.71
CA HIS A 249 -7.48 -2.12 8.22
C HIS A 249 -6.28 -1.18 8.22
N GLY A 250 -6.38 -0.04 7.51
CA GLY A 250 -5.35 0.99 7.42
C GLY A 250 -5.89 2.35 7.86
N ARG A 251 -5.03 3.16 8.48
CA ARG A 251 -5.32 4.56 8.84
C ARG A 251 -4.14 5.43 8.39
N GLN A 252 -4.45 6.59 7.91
CA GLN A 252 -3.51 7.64 7.52
C GLN A 252 -3.75 8.85 8.40
N ASP A 253 -2.70 9.40 8.97
CA ASP A 253 -2.77 10.65 9.71
C ASP A 253 -3.09 11.83 8.79
N ALA A 254 -3.78 12.83 9.32
CA ALA A 254 -3.89 14.12 8.67
C ALA A 254 -2.52 14.81 8.64
N PHE A 255 -2.25 15.57 7.59
CA PHE A 255 -0.98 16.28 7.45
C PHE A 255 -1.12 17.53 6.58
N ARG A 256 -0.15 18.42 6.71
CA ARG A 256 -0.01 19.63 5.88
C ARG A 256 1.26 19.56 5.05
N GLU A 257 1.16 19.86 3.77
CA GLU A 257 2.33 20.12 2.93
C GLU A 257 2.97 21.46 3.28
N GLN A 258 4.28 21.52 3.15
CA GLN A 258 5.09 22.73 3.33
C GLN A 258 5.71 23.17 2.01
N GLY A 259 5.78 24.46 1.79
CA GLY A 259 6.30 25.04 0.55
C GLY A 259 5.29 25.00 -0.60
N GLY A 260 5.59 25.68 -1.70
CA GLY A 260 4.73 25.72 -2.89
C GLY A 260 3.29 26.13 -2.59
N TYR A 261 2.35 25.41 -3.20
CA TYR A 261 0.92 25.49 -2.90
C TYR A 261 0.51 24.46 -1.82
N GLY A 262 1.24 24.41 -0.70
CA GLY A 262 1.04 23.41 0.34
C GLY A 262 -0.44 23.16 0.67
N ARG A 263 -0.89 21.91 0.55
CA ARG A 263 -2.28 21.49 0.80
C ARG A 263 -2.41 20.89 2.20
N ASP A 264 -3.62 20.98 2.77
CA ASP A 264 -3.97 20.32 4.03
C ASP A 264 -4.78 19.06 3.72
N PHE A 265 -4.27 17.92 4.12
CA PHE A 265 -4.87 16.61 3.92
C PHE A 265 -5.54 16.12 5.20
N GLY A 266 -6.82 15.80 5.12
CA GLY A 266 -7.52 15.08 6.19
C GLY A 266 -7.02 13.65 6.33
N GLY A 267 -7.25 13.07 7.51
CA GLY A 267 -6.95 11.65 7.75
C GLY A 267 -7.85 10.73 6.94
N ALA A 268 -7.29 9.63 6.42
CA ALA A 268 -8.01 8.65 5.63
C ALA A 268 -7.96 7.25 6.23
N ALA A 269 -8.88 6.39 5.81
CA ALA A 269 -8.94 5.00 6.26
C ALA A 269 -9.14 4.04 5.09
N LEU A 270 -8.63 2.83 5.27
CA LEU A 270 -8.80 1.69 4.39
C LEU A 270 -9.39 0.52 5.19
N LYS A 271 -10.46 -0.08 4.68
CA LYS A 271 -10.94 -1.39 5.14
C LYS A 271 -11.11 -2.29 3.94
N ARG A 272 -10.57 -3.50 4.02
CA ARG A 272 -10.70 -4.49 2.95
C ARG A 272 -10.85 -5.89 3.56
N LEU A 273 -11.84 -6.63 3.08
CA LEU A 273 -12.00 -8.05 3.34
C LEU A 273 -11.92 -8.79 2.00
N SER A 274 -10.89 -9.60 1.83
CA SER A 274 -10.67 -10.41 0.62
C SER A 274 -10.79 -11.89 0.97
N ILE A 275 -11.30 -12.68 0.03
CA ILE A 275 -11.45 -14.13 0.18
C ILE A 275 -10.76 -14.82 -0.99
N PRO A 276 -9.46 -15.12 -0.89
CA PRO A 276 -8.75 -15.98 -1.83
C PRO A 276 -9.23 -17.44 -1.73
N VAL A 277 -9.64 -18.00 -2.88
CA VAL A 277 -9.99 -19.43 -3.02
C VAL A 277 -9.15 -20.01 -4.13
N GLY A 278 -8.51 -21.14 -3.91
CA GLY A 278 -7.59 -21.68 -4.89
C GLY A 278 -7.10 -23.07 -4.65
N LEU A 279 -6.08 -23.41 -5.42
CA LEU A 279 -5.45 -24.71 -5.46
C LEU A 279 -3.93 -24.54 -5.45
N GLU A 280 -3.26 -25.36 -4.63
CA GLU A 280 -1.81 -25.51 -4.63
C GLU A 280 -1.45 -26.90 -5.17
N ILE A 281 -0.52 -26.95 -6.12
CA ILE A 281 0.13 -28.14 -6.58
C ILE A 281 1.56 -28.11 -6.06
N GLY A 282 1.95 -29.09 -5.29
CA GLY A 282 3.27 -29.21 -4.72
C GLY A 282 3.95 -30.52 -5.10
N ARG A 283 5.29 -30.51 -5.09
CA ARG A 283 6.10 -31.69 -5.26
C ARG A 283 7.33 -31.60 -4.36
N THR A 284 7.77 -32.76 -3.87
CA THR A 284 9.05 -32.88 -3.20
C THR A 284 9.90 -33.87 -3.99
N ASP A 285 11.03 -33.39 -4.46
CA ASP A 285 12.07 -34.14 -5.14
C ASP A 285 13.31 -34.21 -4.26
N GLU A 286 14.32 -34.94 -4.72
CA GLU A 286 15.64 -34.93 -4.13
C GLU A 286 16.63 -34.24 -5.08
N TRP A 287 17.39 -33.30 -4.53
CA TRP A 287 18.52 -32.69 -5.22
C TRP A 287 19.81 -33.00 -4.48
N LYS A 288 20.68 -33.79 -5.11
CA LYS A 288 21.93 -34.30 -4.49
C LYS A 288 21.69 -35.00 -3.15
N GLY A 289 20.64 -35.83 -3.07
CA GLY A 289 20.25 -36.55 -1.86
C GLY A 289 19.62 -35.70 -0.76
N ARG A 290 19.17 -34.49 -1.07
CA ARG A 290 18.53 -33.57 -0.13
C ARG A 290 17.10 -33.20 -0.56
N PRO A 291 16.15 -33.10 0.38
CA PRO A 291 14.77 -32.74 0.05
C PRO A 291 14.70 -31.35 -0.61
N TRP A 292 14.06 -31.30 -1.76
CA TRP A 292 13.75 -30.08 -2.49
C TRP A 292 12.25 -29.98 -2.73
N ALA A 293 11.59 -29.13 -1.99
CA ALA A 293 10.15 -28.89 -2.09
C ALA A 293 9.84 -27.70 -3.00
N GLN A 294 8.86 -27.85 -3.85
CA GLN A 294 8.36 -26.81 -4.76
C GLN A 294 6.84 -26.79 -4.70
N SER A 295 6.23 -25.63 -4.83
CA SER A 295 4.78 -25.51 -5.00
C SER A 295 4.42 -24.33 -5.89
N LEU A 296 3.34 -24.52 -6.65
CA LEU A 296 2.64 -23.49 -7.40
C LEU A 296 1.22 -23.40 -6.87
N ARG A 297 0.83 -22.22 -6.45
CA ARG A 297 -0.48 -21.89 -5.90
C ARG A 297 -1.17 -20.90 -6.83
N VAL A 298 -2.42 -21.18 -7.22
CA VAL A 298 -3.25 -20.28 -8.02
C VAL A 298 -4.55 -20.05 -7.30
N SER A 299 -4.99 -18.81 -7.19
CA SER A 299 -6.23 -18.44 -6.53
C SER A 299 -6.97 -17.32 -7.25
N TYR A 300 -8.27 -17.38 -7.20
CA TYR A 300 -9.14 -16.23 -7.40
C TYR A 300 -9.20 -15.42 -6.12
N VAL A 301 -9.10 -14.10 -6.23
CA VAL A 301 -9.14 -13.16 -5.11
C VAL A 301 -10.32 -12.22 -5.30
N GLY A 302 -11.32 -12.30 -4.42
CA GLY A 302 -12.48 -11.43 -4.43
C GLY A 302 -12.52 -10.54 -3.18
N ASP A 303 -12.71 -9.22 -3.36
CA ASP A 303 -12.95 -8.29 -2.26
C ASP A 303 -14.45 -8.25 -1.94
N VAL A 304 -14.84 -8.81 -0.80
CA VAL A 304 -16.23 -8.79 -0.29
C VAL A 304 -16.56 -7.42 0.27
N LEU A 305 -15.65 -6.86 1.06
CA LEU A 305 -15.73 -5.50 1.59
C LEU A 305 -14.50 -4.72 1.16
N ARG A 306 -14.70 -3.47 0.72
CA ARG A 306 -13.60 -2.58 0.42
C ARG A 306 -14.04 -1.13 0.44
N ASP A 307 -13.42 -0.36 1.33
CA ASP A 307 -13.46 1.09 1.32
C ASP A 307 -12.28 1.62 0.51
N VAL A 308 -12.46 2.70 -0.22
CA VAL A 308 -11.39 3.39 -0.92
C VAL A 308 -10.89 4.52 -0.02
N PRO A 309 -9.58 4.63 0.23
CA PRO A 309 -9.04 5.73 1.03
C PRO A 309 -9.40 7.08 0.43
N GLU A 310 -10.05 7.93 1.21
CA GLU A 310 -10.48 9.27 0.80
C GLU A 310 -10.58 10.20 2.00
N ALA A 311 -10.34 11.49 1.78
CA ALA A 311 -10.57 12.54 2.76
C ALA A 311 -10.74 13.89 2.08
N THR A 312 -11.11 14.90 2.86
CA THR A 312 -11.12 16.28 2.39
C THR A 312 -9.70 16.82 2.33
N VAL A 313 -9.38 17.48 1.24
CA VAL A 313 -8.14 18.23 1.03
C VAL A 313 -8.51 19.70 0.97
N TYR A 314 -7.77 20.56 1.67
CA TYR A 314 -8.01 22.00 1.70
C TYR A 314 -6.87 22.75 1.05
N SER A 315 -7.22 23.83 0.38
CA SER A 315 -6.26 24.85 -0.07
C SER A 315 -5.81 25.71 1.12
N PRO A 316 -4.53 26.03 1.26
CA PRO A 316 -4.08 26.96 2.29
C PRO A 316 -4.45 28.42 1.99
N TYR A 317 -4.91 28.72 0.79
CA TYR A 317 -5.20 30.09 0.32
C TYR A 317 -6.71 30.39 0.21
N SER A 318 -7.54 29.40 0.47
CA SER A 318 -9.00 29.56 0.47
C SER A 318 -9.65 28.59 1.44
N ASP A 319 -10.79 28.95 2.01
CA ASP A 319 -11.58 28.07 2.90
C ASP A 319 -12.24 26.89 2.12
N MET A 320 -11.78 26.63 0.90
CA MET A 320 -12.36 25.64 0.02
C MET A 320 -11.64 24.31 0.14
N GLY A 321 -12.44 23.27 0.22
CA GLY A 321 -11.98 21.91 0.26
C GLY A 321 -12.60 21.06 -0.85
N TRP A 322 -11.87 20.05 -1.30
CA TRP A 322 -12.35 19.04 -2.25
C TRP A 322 -12.13 17.64 -1.69
N ARG A 323 -12.79 16.66 -2.28
CA ARG A 323 -12.63 15.28 -1.88
C ARG A 323 -11.52 14.63 -2.69
N GLY A 324 -10.36 14.40 -2.04
CA GLY A 324 -9.29 13.58 -2.58
C GLY A 324 -9.53 12.11 -2.27
N ARG A 325 -9.16 11.22 -3.20
CA ARG A 325 -9.29 9.77 -3.00
C ARG A 325 -8.19 8.99 -3.70
N ALA A 326 -7.89 7.82 -3.17
CA ALA A 326 -6.98 6.87 -3.81
C ALA A 326 -7.61 6.27 -5.09
N VAL A 327 -6.75 5.82 -6.00
CA VAL A 327 -7.21 4.97 -7.10
C VAL A 327 -7.70 3.63 -6.55
N SER A 328 -8.85 3.17 -7.02
CA SER A 328 -9.44 1.92 -6.57
C SER A 328 -8.96 0.73 -7.42
N PRO A 329 -8.26 -0.28 -6.85
CA PRO A 329 -8.02 -1.54 -7.54
C PRO A 329 -9.34 -2.22 -7.94
N GLU A 330 -9.35 -3.11 -8.92
CA GLU A 330 -10.52 -3.95 -9.20
C GLU A 330 -10.83 -4.88 -8.04
N ARG A 331 -12.14 -5.18 -7.84
CA ARG A 331 -12.57 -6.06 -6.74
C ARG A 331 -12.14 -7.50 -6.93
N HIS A 332 -11.98 -7.91 -8.18
CA HIS A 332 -11.71 -9.28 -8.58
C HIS A 332 -10.36 -9.40 -9.24
N GLY A 333 -9.67 -10.49 -8.98
CA GLY A 333 -8.35 -10.75 -9.54
C GLY A 333 -7.92 -12.20 -9.37
N PHE A 334 -6.72 -12.48 -9.88
CA PHE A 334 -6.05 -13.76 -9.74
C PHE A 334 -4.69 -13.56 -9.09
N ARG A 335 -4.31 -14.52 -8.24
CA ARG A 335 -3.00 -14.57 -7.61
C ARG A 335 -2.32 -15.89 -7.96
N ALA A 336 -1.08 -15.83 -8.42
CA ALA A 336 -0.21 -16.98 -8.60
C ALA A 336 1.00 -16.83 -7.67
N GLU A 337 1.34 -17.89 -6.92
CA GLU A 337 2.45 -17.90 -5.97
C GLU A 337 3.30 -19.14 -6.23
N TYR A 338 4.59 -18.97 -6.49
CA TYR A 338 5.55 -20.06 -6.57
C TYR A 338 6.44 -20.00 -5.33
N ASN A 339 6.61 -21.14 -4.68
CA ASN A 339 7.49 -21.27 -3.52
C ASN A 339 8.43 -22.47 -3.72
N THR A 340 9.66 -22.31 -3.25
CA THR A 340 10.67 -23.37 -3.27
C THR A 340 11.44 -23.38 -1.96
N SER A 341 11.84 -24.56 -1.50
CA SER A 341 12.64 -24.75 -0.29
C SER A 341 13.58 -25.95 -0.48
N LEU A 342 14.86 -25.74 -0.22
CA LEU A 342 15.90 -26.76 -0.29
C LEU A 342 16.53 -26.93 1.09
N GLN A 343 16.53 -28.15 1.62
CA GLN A 343 17.28 -28.52 2.81
C GLN A 343 18.76 -28.63 2.46
N CYS A 344 19.61 -27.72 2.93
CA CYS A 344 21.06 -27.77 2.64
C CYS A 344 21.81 -28.78 3.51
N ASN A 345 21.41 -28.96 4.77
CA ASN A 345 21.88 -29.97 5.72
C ASN A 345 20.82 -30.14 6.82
N GLU A 346 21.13 -30.91 7.86
CA GLU A 346 20.20 -31.17 8.99
C GLU A 346 19.72 -29.89 9.70
N ARG A 347 20.49 -28.81 9.65
CA ARG A 347 20.22 -27.58 10.38
C ARG A 347 19.85 -26.38 9.48
N TRP A 348 20.23 -26.38 8.20
CA TRP A 348 20.07 -25.23 7.33
C TRP A 348 19.17 -25.52 6.14
N SER A 349 18.27 -24.62 5.88
CA SER A 349 17.47 -24.59 4.65
C SER A 349 17.53 -23.22 3.99
N VAL A 350 17.42 -23.22 2.67
CA VAL A 350 17.23 -22.01 1.85
C VAL A 350 15.85 -22.07 1.23
N TYR A 351 15.21 -20.94 1.09
CA TYR A 351 13.88 -20.86 0.49
C TYR A 351 13.72 -19.58 -0.30
N GLY A 352 12.77 -19.60 -1.23
CA GLY A 352 12.44 -18.45 -2.05
C GLY A 352 11.02 -18.54 -2.56
N GLY A 353 10.49 -17.40 -2.96
CA GLY A 353 9.15 -17.31 -3.49
C GLY A 353 8.97 -16.12 -4.40
N TYR A 354 7.98 -16.25 -5.26
CA TYR A 354 7.49 -15.20 -6.11
C TYR A 354 5.96 -15.22 -6.12
N SER A 355 5.34 -14.06 -5.96
CA SER A 355 3.89 -13.89 -6.02
C SER A 355 3.55 -12.83 -7.04
N LEU A 356 2.57 -13.14 -7.88
CA LEU A 356 1.96 -12.23 -8.84
C LEU A 356 0.47 -12.13 -8.53
N GLU A 357 -0.04 -10.93 -8.26
CA GLU A 357 -1.47 -10.68 -8.17
C GLU A 357 -1.87 -9.68 -9.26
N ALA A 358 -2.78 -10.09 -10.14
CA ALA A 358 -3.33 -9.29 -11.23
C ALA A 358 -4.81 -9.00 -11.00
N ARG A 359 -5.17 -7.73 -11.04
CA ARG A 359 -6.55 -7.25 -11.03
C ARG A 359 -6.69 -6.31 -12.23
N GLY A 360 -7.85 -6.13 -12.80
CA GLY A 360 -8.05 -5.42 -14.08
C GLY A 360 -7.19 -4.17 -14.31
N ASN A 361 -7.01 -3.33 -13.29
CA ASN A 361 -6.21 -2.11 -13.36
C ASN A 361 -4.95 -2.13 -12.47
N SER A 362 -4.62 -3.22 -11.81
CA SER A 362 -3.45 -3.32 -10.92
C SER A 362 -2.68 -4.63 -11.06
N LEU A 363 -1.38 -4.53 -10.86
CA LEU A 363 -0.44 -5.64 -10.90
C LEU A 363 0.52 -5.51 -9.73
N TYR A 364 0.60 -6.56 -8.91
CA TYR A 364 1.48 -6.64 -7.75
C TYR A 364 2.45 -7.80 -7.94
N HIS A 365 3.74 -7.54 -7.75
CA HIS A 365 4.80 -8.54 -7.77
C HIS A 365 5.49 -8.54 -6.41
N ARG A 366 5.67 -9.71 -5.82
CA ARG A 366 6.44 -9.88 -4.61
C ARG A 366 7.47 -10.97 -4.81
N VAL A 367 8.66 -10.73 -4.29
CA VAL A 367 9.76 -11.68 -4.32
C VAL A 367 10.36 -11.80 -2.94
N ASN A 368 10.74 -13.00 -2.56
CA ASN A 368 11.48 -13.24 -1.34
C ASN A 368 12.56 -14.31 -1.56
N ALA A 369 13.64 -14.21 -0.81
CA ALA A 369 14.66 -15.25 -0.70
C ALA A 369 15.24 -15.22 0.71
N GLY A 370 15.45 -16.38 1.32
CA GLY A 370 15.86 -16.45 2.70
C GLY A 370 16.53 -17.75 3.10
N VAL A 371 16.97 -17.76 4.35
CA VAL A 371 17.59 -18.91 5.01
C VAL A 371 16.91 -19.15 6.35
N ALA A 372 16.87 -20.40 6.77
CA ALA A 372 16.46 -20.79 8.11
C ALA A 372 17.46 -21.76 8.73
N ARG A 373 17.60 -21.66 10.05
CA ARG A 373 18.40 -22.56 10.86
C ARG A 373 17.51 -23.22 11.90
N SER A 374 17.51 -24.56 11.88
CA SER A 374 16.82 -25.39 12.87
C SER A 374 17.75 -25.75 14.03
N PHE A 375 17.16 -25.92 15.23
CA PHE A 375 17.88 -26.23 16.50
C PHE A 375 17.38 -27.51 17.14
#